data_f5b64d4369374b5672aee92cc5c922e0
#
_entry.id   f5b64d4369374b5672aee92cc5c922e0
#
_cell.length_a   1.000
_cell.length_b   1.000
_cell.length_c   1.000
_cell.angle_alpha   90.00
_cell.angle_beta   90.00
_cell.angle_gamma   90.00
#
_symmetry.space_group_name_H-M   'P 1'
#
loop_
_entity.id
_entity.type
_entity.pdbx_description
1 polymer ?
#
loop_
_entity_poly.entity_id
_entity_poly.type
_entity_poly.pdbx_seq_one_letter_code
_entity_poly.pdbx_strand_id
1 'polypeptide(L)'
;PQTNQPQQEQQQDDGQQPETQQEQEEQSQQQTVTAPSLSQQLKEAKAKNDDIIGWLKIDDLKVDGAVVQAENNTKYERLNEWGQYSWTGTYFADYECNFDSRESLSKNTVIYGHNVDFNDNRDGERFSQLLYFADEEFAKQHPYVYFTIDGDDKSSEMVWEIFSVFYTTTDFDYIRINKDYRNPQEGEITDAQLMNIIKGAQERSEYDYEVEVSGEDKILTLSTCSYKY
;
A
#
# COMPACT_ATOMS: atom_id res chain seq x y z
N PRO A 1 47.99 87.17 18.47
CA PRO A 1 47.59 86.27 19.53
C PRO A 1 46.34 85.54 19.19
N GLN A 2 46.33 84.36 19.19
CA GLN A 2 45.46 83.25 19.40
C GLN A 2 45.62 82.18 18.33
N THR A 3 46.33 81.23 18.77
CA THR A 3 46.47 79.85 18.22
C THR A 3 45.17 79.14 18.18
N ASN A 4 44.90 78.53 17.08
CA ASN A 4 43.89 77.44 16.99
C ASN A 4 44.50 76.23 16.27
N GLN A 5 44.62 75.14 16.98
CA GLN A 5 44.98 73.84 16.46
C GLN A 5 43.78 73.21 15.75
N PRO A 6 43.98 72.50 14.63
CA PRO A 6 42.94 71.74 14.03
C PRO A 6 42.83 70.34 14.69
N GLN A 7 41.58 69.93 14.94
CA GLN A 7 41.21 68.61 15.38
C GLN A 7 41.36 67.61 14.23
N GLN A 8 41.91 66.42 14.54
CA GLN A 8 41.94 65.26 13.67
C GLN A 8 40.56 64.62 13.59
N GLU A 9 39.98 64.59 12.41
CA GLU A 9 38.85 63.73 12.10
C GLU A 9 39.36 62.29 11.87
N GLN A 10 38.92 61.40 12.71
CA GLN A 10 39.02 59.93 12.49
C GLN A 10 38.03 59.53 11.43
N GLN A 11 38.49 59.09 10.25
CA GLN A 11 37.72 58.36 9.29
C GLN A 11 37.44 56.98 9.86
N GLN A 12 36.13 56.66 10.03
CA GLN A 12 35.66 55.34 10.24
C GLN A 12 35.62 54.63 8.88
N ASP A 13 36.40 53.58 8.77
CA ASP A 13 36.40 52.62 7.66
C ASP A 13 35.17 51.70 7.78
N ASP A 14 34.17 51.93 6.93
CA ASP A 14 33.00 51.07 6.81
C ASP A 14 33.36 49.81 6.02
N GLY A 15 33.90 48.84 6.70
CA GLY A 15 34.12 47.51 6.17
C GLY A 15 32.79 46.77 5.94
N GLN A 16 32.22 46.94 4.77
CA GLN A 16 31.18 46.03 4.29
C GLN A 16 31.76 44.62 4.07
N GLN A 17 31.46 43.72 5.00
CA GLN A 17 31.63 42.30 4.77
C GLN A 17 30.55 41.83 3.78
N PRO A 18 30.90 41.00 2.75
CA PRO A 18 29.92 40.40 1.89
C PRO A 18 29.12 39.37 2.71
N GLU A 19 27.81 39.53 2.70
CA GLU A 19 26.86 38.54 3.21
C GLU A 19 27.08 37.26 2.42
N THR A 20 27.62 36.26 3.10
CA THR A 20 27.62 34.88 2.58
C THR A 20 26.18 34.39 2.55
N GLN A 21 25.59 34.33 1.38
CA GLN A 21 24.38 33.61 1.15
C GLN A 21 24.64 32.16 1.56
N GLN A 22 24.20 31.77 2.73
CA GLN A 22 23.98 30.37 3.07
C GLN A 22 22.79 29.91 2.23
N GLU A 23 23.08 29.23 1.15
CA GLU A 23 22.15 28.36 0.47
C GLU A 23 21.66 27.37 1.52
N GLN A 24 20.43 27.56 1.98
CA GLN A 24 19.68 26.54 2.67
C GLN A 24 19.41 25.45 1.65
N GLU A 25 20.28 24.47 1.59
CA GLU A 25 19.93 23.16 1.07
C GLU A 25 18.82 22.61 1.96
N GLU A 26 17.59 22.79 1.55
CA GLU A 26 16.48 21.95 1.97
C GLU A 26 16.81 20.53 1.51
N GLN A 27 17.54 19.80 2.32
CA GLN A 27 17.55 18.35 2.26
C GLN A 27 16.13 17.90 2.64
N SER A 28 15.29 17.69 1.66
CA SER A 28 14.10 16.88 1.82
C SER A 28 14.58 15.49 2.27
N GLN A 29 14.62 15.29 3.57
CA GLN A 29 14.80 13.96 4.14
C GLN A 29 13.54 13.17 3.76
N GLN A 30 13.63 12.44 2.67
CA GLN A 30 12.68 11.41 2.32
C GLN A 30 12.70 10.41 3.48
N GLN A 31 11.73 10.51 4.38
CA GLN A 31 11.58 9.57 5.48
C GLN A 31 11.31 8.21 4.86
N THR A 32 12.26 7.31 4.97
CA THR A 32 12.08 5.93 4.53
C THR A 32 11.04 5.27 5.42
N VAL A 33 9.84 5.06 4.90
CA VAL A 33 8.79 4.32 5.59
C VAL A 33 9.24 2.86 5.71
N THR A 34 9.23 2.33 6.93
CA THR A 34 9.65 0.96 7.20
C THR A 34 8.43 0.15 7.64
N ALA A 35 8.24 -1.03 7.05
CA ALA A 35 7.20 -1.96 7.45
C ALA A 35 7.35 -2.35 8.94
N PRO A 36 6.23 -2.45 9.70
CA PRO A 36 6.26 -3.02 11.03
C PRO A 36 6.65 -4.49 10.95
N SER A 37 7.39 -4.99 11.95
CA SER A 37 7.72 -6.41 12.01
C SER A 37 6.51 -7.22 12.46
N LEU A 38 5.86 -7.91 11.54
CA LEU A 38 4.70 -8.79 11.75
C LEU A 38 5.09 -10.28 11.70
N SER A 39 6.39 -10.56 11.58
CA SER A 39 6.92 -11.92 11.40
C SER A 39 6.57 -12.86 12.55
N GLN A 40 6.50 -12.36 13.78
CA GLN A 40 6.17 -13.18 14.95
C GLN A 40 4.70 -13.61 14.92
N GLN A 41 3.78 -12.68 14.64
CA GLN A 41 2.35 -12.95 14.53
C GLN A 41 2.09 -13.95 13.38
N LEU A 42 2.76 -13.76 12.25
CA LEU A 42 2.66 -14.64 11.10
C LEU A 42 3.14 -16.07 11.44
N LYS A 43 4.30 -16.22 12.08
CA LYS A 43 4.82 -17.53 12.50
C LYS A 43 3.88 -18.24 13.48
N GLU A 44 3.35 -17.53 14.46
CA GLU A 44 2.39 -18.09 15.44
C GLU A 44 1.06 -18.49 14.79
N ALA A 45 0.61 -17.74 13.81
CA ALA A 45 -0.59 -18.03 13.05
C ALA A 45 -0.39 -19.24 12.13
N LYS A 46 0.70 -19.27 11.36
CA LYS A 46 1.04 -20.36 10.46
C LYS A 46 1.21 -21.70 11.18
N ALA A 47 1.73 -21.70 12.40
CA ALA A 47 1.82 -22.90 13.22
C ALA A 47 0.45 -23.55 13.55
N LYS A 48 -0.66 -22.83 13.33
CA LYS A 48 -2.02 -23.30 13.54
C LYS A 48 -2.77 -23.64 12.26
N ASN A 49 -2.38 -23.04 11.14
CA ASN A 49 -2.95 -23.30 9.83
C ASN A 49 -1.90 -23.05 8.73
N ASP A 50 -1.49 -24.09 8.03
CA ASP A 50 -0.48 -24.05 6.96
C ASP A 50 -0.94 -23.23 5.74
N ASP A 51 -2.26 -23.04 5.56
CA ASP A 51 -2.81 -22.20 4.49
C ASP A 51 -2.52 -20.70 4.69
N ILE A 52 -2.02 -20.28 5.86
CA ILE A 52 -1.65 -18.89 6.11
C ILE A 52 -0.34 -18.57 5.37
N ILE A 53 -0.39 -17.59 4.47
CA ILE A 53 0.72 -17.20 3.58
C ILE A 53 1.28 -15.81 3.91
N GLY A 54 0.57 -15.02 4.69
CA GLY A 54 1.00 -13.66 5.02
C GLY A 54 0.18 -13.00 6.10
N TRP A 55 0.57 -11.77 6.41
CA TRP A 55 -0.12 -10.89 7.36
C TRP A 55 -0.31 -9.51 6.74
N LEU A 56 -1.55 -9.04 6.72
CA LEU A 56 -1.96 -7.76 6.14
C LEU A 56 -2.27 -6.78 7.28
N LYS A 57 -1.77 -5.54 7.15
CA LYS A 57 -2.07 -4.47 8.10
C LYS A 57 -2.24 -3.13 7.39
N ILE A 58 -3.21 -2.35 7.84
CA ILE A 58 -3.39 -0.93 7.52
C ILE A 58 -3.51 -0.19 8.86
N ASP A 59 -2.71 0.85 9.05
CA ASP A 59 -2.72 1.62 10.29
C ASP A 59 -4.08 2.30 10.51
N ASP A 60 -4.46 2.43 11.78
CA ASP A 60 -5.73 3.01 12.27
C ASP A 60 -7.00 2.29 11.78
N LEU A 61 -6.88 1.17 11.06
CA LEU A 61 -7.98 0.31 10.68
C LEU A 61 -7.94 -1.04 11.42
N LYS A 62 -9.10 -1.73 11.43
CA LYS A 62 -9.18 -3.13 11.91
C LYS A 62 -8.62 -4.13 10.88
N VAL A 63 -8.02 -3.65 9.81
CA VAL A 63 -7.28 -4.48 8.85
C VAL A 63 -5.92 -4.79 9.45
N ASP A 64 -5.89 -5.83 10.28
CA ASP A 64 -4.69 -6.35 10.95
C ASP A 64 -4.90 -7.85 11.19
N GLY A 65 -4.43 -8.69 10.26
CA GLY A 65 -4.70 -10.11 10.35
C GLY A 65 -4.04 -10.99 9.30
N ALA A 66 -4.15 -12.30 9.54
CA ALA A 66 -3.62 -13.32 8.67
C ALA A 66 -4.33 -13.34 7.30
N VAL A 67 -3.55 -13.57 6.25
CA VAL A 67 -4.02 -13.85 4.89
C VAL A 67 -3.80 -15.32 4.60
N VAL A 68 -4.84 -16.00 4.15
CA VAL A 68 -4.79 -17.41 3.77
C VAL A 68 -4.80 -17.56 2.25
N GLN A 69 -4.29 -18.70 1.76
CA GLN A 69 -4.47 -19.11 0.36
C GLN A 69 -4.88 -20.58 0.32
N ALA A 70 -5.73 -20.96 -0.61
CA ALA A 70 -6.18 -22.32 -0.81
C ALA A 70 -6.11 -22.69 -2.29
N GLU A 71 -6.51 -23.91 -2.63
CA GLU A 71 -6.61 -24.42 -4.01
C GLU A 71 -7.69 -23.73 -4.85
N ASN A 72 -8.53 -22.87 -4.26
CA ASN A 72 -9.59 -22.11 -4.94
C ASN A 72 -10.02 -20.90 -4.10
N ASN A 73 -10.74 -19.97 -4.73
CA ASN A 73 -11.19 -18.72 -4.08
C ASN A 73 -12.47 -18.87 -3.24
N THR A 74 -13.02 -20.08 -3.07
CA THR A 74 -14.30 -20.29 -2.36
C THR A 74 -14.13 -20.87 -0.95
N LYS A 75 -13.00 -21.55 -0.67
CA LYS A 75 -12.75 -22.24 0.60
C LYS A 75 -12.91 -21.30 1.81
N TYR A 76 -12.35 -20.10 1.73
CA TYR A 76 -12.29 -19.16 2.86
C TYR A 76 -13.38 -18.07 2.84
N GLU A 77 -14.32 -18.11 1.92
CA GLU A 77 -15.45 -17.16 1.92
C GLU A 77 -16.27 -17.18 3.21
N ARG A 78 -16.37 -18.34 3.86
CA ARG A 78 -17.14 -18.54 5.09
C ARG A 78 -16.36 -19.29 6.17
N LEU A 79 -15.04 -19.24 6.11
CA LEU A 79 -14.15 -19.75 7.15
C LEU A 79 -13.27 -18.59 7.67
N ASN A 80 -12.98 -18.62 8.98
CA ASN A 80 -11.93 -17.77 9.53
C ASN A 80 -10.53 -18.34 9.19
N GLU A 81 -9.50 -17.64 9.58
CA GLU A 81 -8.09 -18.02 9.37
C GLU A 81 -7.69 -19.35 10.04
N TRP A 82 -8.54 -19.88 10.92
CA TRP A 82 -8.34 -21.17 11.58
C TRP A 82 -9.14 -22.30 10.93
N GLY A 83 -9.80 -22.07 9.80
CA GLY A 83 -10.63 -23.04 9.10
C GLY A 83 -11.97 -23.32 9.78
N GLN A 84 -12.40 -22.48 10.72
CA GLN A 84 -13.69 -22.59 11.40
C GLN A 84 -14.73 -21.71 10.70
N TYR A 85 -16.00 -22.11 10.77
CA TYR A 85 -17.07 -21.30 10.20
C TYR A 85 -17.08 -19.87 10.79
N SER A 86 -17.13 -18.89 9.87
CA SER A 86 -17.22 -17.47 10.20
C SER A 86 -18.13 -16.79 9.17
N TRP A 87 -19.10 -16.04 9.65
CA TRP A 87 -19.95 -15.21 8.79
C TRP A 87 -19.14 -14.14 8.03
N THR A 88 -18.11 -13.61 8.69
CA THR A 88 -17.25 -12.55 8.15
C THR A 88 -16.09 -13.07 7.30
N GLY A 89 -15.93 -14.40 7.18
CA GLY A 89 -14.80 -15.00 6.49
C GLY A 89 -13.44 -14.57 7.04
N THR A 90 -12.44 -14.55 6.19
CA THR A 90 -11.11 -14.00 6.47
C THR A 90 -10.56 -13.27 5.25
N TYR A 91 -9.33 -12.70 5.33
CA TYR A 91 -8.60 -12.25 4.15
C TYR A 91 -8.03 -13.47 3.43
N PHE A 92 -8.27 -13.58 2.13
CA PHE A 92 -7.71 -14.67 1.34
C PHE A 92 -7.13 -14.17 0.03
N ALA A 93 -5.96 -14.70 -0.31
CA ALA A 93 -5.31 -14.41 -1.57
C ALA A 93 -5.92 -15.24 -2.69
N ASP A 94 -5.88 -14.69 -3.90
CA ASP A 94 -6.27 -15.44 -5.08
C ASP A 94 -5.39 -16.67 -5.25
N TYR A 95 -6.01 -17.82 -5.57
CA TYR A 95 -5.34 -19.11 -5.67
C TYR A 95 -4.29 -19.16 -6.79
N GLU A 96 -4.35 -18.26 -7.77
CA GLU A 96 -3.39 -18.14 -8.87
C GLU A 96 -2.17 -17.29 -8.52
N CYS A 97 -2.16 -16.58 -7.40
CA CYS A 97 -1.03 -15.77 -6.97
C CYS A 97 0.12 -16.61 -6.41
N ASN A 98 1.35 -16.18 -6.67
CA ASN A 98 2.57 -16.74 -6.09
C ASN A 98 3.02 -15.95 -4.87
N PHE A 99 3.43 -16.65 -3.79
CA PHE A 99 3.89 -16.09 -2.52
C PHE A 99 5.20 -16.71 -2.02
N ASP A 100 5.95 -17.40 -2.88
CA ASP A 100 7.16 -18.13 -2.47
C ASP A 100 8.26 -17.18 -1.95
N SER A 101 8.39 -16.00 -2.53
CA SER A 101 9.31 -14.95 -2.10
C SER A 101 8.84 -13.57 -2.58
N ARG A 102 9.43 -12.49 -2.05
CA ARG A 102 9.17 -11.12 -2.52
C ARG A 102 9.43 -10.97 -4.03
N GLU A 103 10.50 -11.56 -4.52
CA GLU A 103 10.91 -11.48 -5.93
C GLU A 103 9.93 -12.23 -6.85
N SER A 104 9.39 -13.35 -6.35
CA SER A 104 8.47 -14.21 -7.09
C SER A 104 6.99 -13.88 -6.89
N LEU A 105 6.65 -12.88 -6.05
CA LEU A 105 5.28 -12.38 -5.97
C LEU A 105 4.73 -12.10 -7.35
N SER A 106 3.45 -12.45 -7.55
CA SER A 106 2.75 -12.14 -8.79
C SER A 106 2.76 -10.64 -9.11
N LYS A 107 2.80 -10.28 -10.39
CA LYS A 107 2.74 -8.89 -10.85
C LYS A 107 1.52 -8.14 -10.32
N ASN A 108 0.39 -8.82 -10.26
CA ASN A 108 -0.82 -8.39 -9.56
C ASN A 108 -1.12 -9.38 -8.44
N THR A 109 -0.78 -9.05 -7.22
CA THR A 109 -1.12 -9.84 -6.04
C THR A 109 -2.50 -9.42 -5.56
N VAL A 110 -3.46 -10.34 -5.59
CA VAL A 110 -4.86 -10.05 -5.26
C VAL A 110 -5.24 -10.67 -3.92
N ILE A 111 -5.75 -9.85 -3.02
CA ILE A 111 -6.28 -10.26 -1.72
C ILE A 111 -7.75 -9.84 -1.64
N TYR A 112 -8.60 -10.79 -1.30
CA TYR A 112 -10.03 -10.60 -1.09
C TYR A 112 -10.36 -10.52 0.40
N GLY A 113 -11.44 -9.80 0.70
CA GLY A 113 -12.04 -9.75 2.02
C GLY A 113 -13.48 -9.28 1.92
N HIS A 114 -14.35 -9.74 2.81
CA HIS A 114 -15.76 -9.32 2.79
C HIS A 114 -15.95 -7.85 3.22
N ASN A 115 -16.92 -7.20 2.57
CA ASN A 115 -17.64 -6.08 3.14
C ASN A 115 -18.86 -6.66 3.88
N VAL A 116 -18.83 -6.64 5.20
CA VAL A 116 -19.67 -7.52 6.03
C VAL A 116 -21.07 -6.98 6.30
N ASP A 117 -21.28 -5.68 6.16
CA ASP A 117 -22.55 -5.03 6.43
C ASP A 117 -23.28 -4.62 5.16
N PHE A 118 -24.57 -4.97 5.05
CA PHE A 118 -25.41 -4.77 3.87
C PHE A 118 -25.61 -3.31 3.42
N ASN A 119 -25.01 -2.32 4.07
CA ASN A 119 -25.18 -0.90 3.78
C ASN A 119 -23.84 -0.17 3.64
N ASP A 120 -22.77 -0.83 3.21
CA ASP A 120 -21.45 -0.22 3.13
C ASP A 120 -21.05 0.47 4.45
N ASN A 121 -21.18 -0.22 5.56
CA ASN A 121 -20.79 0.28 6.87
C ASN A 121 -19.27 0.20 7.04
N ARG A 122 -18.58 1.35 6.92
CA ARG A 122 -17.13 1.42 7.09
C ARG A 122 -16.61 1.03 8.48
N ASP A 123 -17.48 1.02 9.52
CA ASP A 123 -17.09 0.56 10.87
C ASP A 123 -17.20 -0.96 11.06
N GLY A 124 -17.64 -1.67 10.01
CA GLY A 124 -17.72 -3.12 9.95
C GLY A 124 -16.36 -3.82 10.08
N GLU A 125 -16.35 -5.13 9.92
CA GLU A 125 -15.13 -5.96 9.96
C GLU A 125 -14.55 -6.16 8.55
N ARG A 126 -13.36 -6.72 8.51
CA ARG A 126 -12.65 -7.09 7.28
C ARG A 126 -12.49 -5.91 6.32
N PHE A 127 -12.80 -6.07 5.03
CA PHE A 127 -12.64 -5.03 4.02
C PHE A 127 -13.79 -4.03 3.95
N SER A 128 -14.80 -4.11 4.86
CA SER A 128 -15.67 -2.95 5.13
C SER A 128 -14.86 -1.71 5.50
N GLN A 129 -13.73 -1.91 6.17
CA GLN A 129 -12.82 -0.84 6.58
C GLN A 129 -12.17 -0.09 5.39
N LEU A 130 -12.07 -0.71 4.20
CA LEU A 130 -11.56 -0.02 3.01
C LEU A 130 -12.45 1.14 2.55
N LEU A 131 -13.72 1.15 2.97
CA LEU A 131 -14.64 2.25 2.70
C LEU A 131 -14.23 3.58 3.37
N TYR A 132 -13.32 3.57 4.35
CA TYR A 132 -12.74 4.79 4.89
C TYR A 132 -11.96 5.58 3.84
N PHE A 133 -11.37 4.90 2.86
CA PHE A 133 -10.63 5.53 1.77
C PHE A 133 -11.53 6.29 0.76
N ALA A 134 -12.86 6.25 0.91
CA ALA A 134 -13.76 7.17 0.21
C ALA A 134 -13.70 8.60 0.78
N ASP A 135 -13.03 8.82 1.91
CA ASP A 135 -12.74 10.12 2.49
C ASP A 135 -11.31 10.53 2.11
N GLU A 136 -11.17 11.63 1.37
CA GLU A 136 -9.88 12.09 0.84
C GLU A 136 -8.87 12.44 1.95
N GLU A 137 -9.32 13.03 3.05
CA GLU A 137 -8.45 13.39 4.16
C GLU A 137 -7.90 12.13 4.84
N PHE A 138 -8.74 11.12 5.03
CA PHE A 138 -8.32 9.82 5.54
C PHE A 138 -7.32 9.16 4.59
N ALA A 139 -7.61 9.14 3.29
CA ALA A 139 -6.75 8.54 2.27
C ALA A 139 -5.34 9.15 2.25
N LYS A 140 -5.25 10.48 2.36
CA LYS A 140 -3.97 11.21 2.44
C LYS A 140 -3.16 10.92 3.71
N GLN A 141 -3.84 10.65 4.82
CA GLN A 141 -3.18 10.33 6.10
C GLN A 141 -2.73 8.87 6.18
N HIS A 142 -3.29 7.98 5.33
CA HIS A 142 -3.03 6.54 5.36
C HIS A 142 -2.57 6.02 3.98
N PRO A 143 -1.43 6.52 3.47
CA PRO A 143 -1.00 6.20 2.10
C PRO A 143 -0.39 4.80 1.95
N TYR A 144 -0.26 4.02 3.05
CA TYR A 144 0.49 2.77 3.03
C TYR A 144 -0.34 1.57 3.50
N VAL A 145 -0.07 0.44 2.86
CA VAL A 145 -0.49 -0.90 3.27
C VAL A 145 0.75 -1.72 3.59
N TYR A 146 0.75 -2.42 4.70
CA TYR A 146 1.82 -3.33 5.09
C TYR A 146 1.40 -4.76 4.84
N PHE A 147 2.25 -5.50 4.13
CA PHE A 147 2.02 -6.91 3.88
C PHE A 147 3.31 -7.69 4.07
N THR A 148 3.29 -8.64 4.99
CA THR A 148 4.41 -9.52 5.31
C THR A 148 4.05 -10.92 4.86
N ILE A 149 4.92 -11.55 4.07
CA ILE A 149 4.78 -12.96 3.66
C ILE A 149 5.66 -13.86 4.54
N ASP A 150 5.43 -15.17 4.46
CA ASP A 150 6.27 -16.14 5.14
C ASP A 150 7.70 -16.11 4.58
N GLY A 151 8.67 -15.93 5.46
CA GLY A 151 10.08 -15.82 5.09
C GLY A 151 10.95 -15.58 6.31
N ASP A 152 12.24 -15.91 6.19
CA ASP A 152 13.19 -15.84 7.31
C ASP A 152 13.94 -14.52 7.43
N ASP A 153 13.70 -13.57 6.52
CA ASP A 153 14.40 -12.30 6.48
C ASP A 153 13.44 -11.09 6.37
N LYS A 154 14.01 -9.90 6.51
CA LYS A 154 13.28 -8.63 6.40
C LYS A 154 12.74 -8.35 4.99
N SER A 155 13.18 -9.09 3.97
CA SER A 155 12.66 -8.92 2.61
C SER A 155 11.20 -9.35 2.48
N SER A 156 10.73 -10.18 3.42
CA SER A 156 9.34 -10.59 3.53
C SER A 156 8.40 -9.50 4.06
N GLU A 157 8.94 -8.45 4.70
CA GLU A 157 8.19 -7.30 5.22
C GLU A 157 8.11 -6.20 4.16
N MET A 158 6.91 -5.92 3.64
CA MET A 158 6.72 -5.01 2.51
C MET A 158 5.82 -3.84 2.86
N VAL A 159 6.19 -2.67 2.33
CA VAL A 159 5.35 -1.46 2.34
C VAL A 159 4.83 -1.24 0.92
N TRP A 160 3.53 -1.08 0.79
CA TRP A 160 2.85 -0.80 -0.47
C TRP A 160 2.24 0.58 -0.40
N GLU A 161 2.59 1.44 -1.33
CA GLU A 161 2.03 2.78 -1.44
C GLU A 161 0.75 2.74 -2.28
N ILE A 162 -0.31 3.37 -1.76
CA ILE A 162 -1.61 3.39 -2.43
C ILE A 162 -1.54 4.37 -3.60
N PHE A 163 -1.79 3.90 -4.82
CA PHE A 163 -1.84 4.72 -6.02
C PHE A 163 -3.25 4.91 -6.59
N SER A 164 -4.23 4.12 -6.12
CA SER A 164 -5.60 4.20 -6.60
C SER A 164 -6.59 3.58 -5.62
N VAL A 165 -7.73 4.23 -5.42
CA VAL A 165 -8.90 3.70 -4.72
C VAL A 165 -10.14 4.00 -5.55
N PHE A 166 -10.92 2.98 -5.90
CA PHE A 166 -12.03 3.13 -6.82
C PHE A 166 -13.15 2.15 -6.54
N TYR A 167 -14.33 2.50 -7.04
CA TYR A 167 -15.46 1.59 -7.19
C TYR A 167 -15.57 1.15 -8.65
N THR A 168 -15.96 -0.08 -8.89
CA THR A 168 -16.13 -0.60 -10.24
C THR A 168 -17.16 -1.71 -10.28
N THR A 169 -17.62 -2.02 -11.49
CA THR A 169 -18.38 -3.21 -11.83
C THR A 169 -17.44 -4.32 -12.34
N THR A 170 -17.98 -5.50 -12.61
CA THR A 170 -17.23 -6.64 -13.16
C THR A 170 -16.71 -6.44 -14.59
N ASP A 171 -17.02 -5.29 -15.22
CA ASP A 171 -16.55 -4.99 -16.58
C ASP A 171 -15.07 -4.57 -16.61
N PHE A 172 -14.49 -4.18 -15.48
CA PHE A 172 -13.08 -3.88 -15.35
C PHE A 172 -12.33 -5.03 -14.68
N ASP A 173 -11.43 -5.65 -15.46
CA ASP A 173 -10.68 -6.83 -15.07
C ASP A 173 -9.42 -6.50 -14.26
N TYR A 174 -9.59 -5.86 -13.11
CA TYR A 174 -8.50 -5.41 -12.23
C TYR A 174 -7.88 -6.51 -11.38
N ILE A 175 -8.54 -7.66 -11.28
CA ILE A 175 -8.06 -8.82 -10.50
C ILE A 175 -7.31 -9.84 -11.36
N ARG A 176 -6.96 -9.49 -12.59
CA ARG A 176 -6.30 -10.41 -13.52
C ARG A 176 -4.86 -10.70 -13.10
N ILE A 177 -4.52 -11.99 -13.05
CA ILE A 177 -3.20 -12.49 -12.66
C ILE A 177 -2.49 -13.13 -13.86
N ASN A 178 -3.20 -13.92 -14.66
CA ASN A 178 -2.64 -14.67 -15.77
C ASN A 178 -2.94 -14.03 -17.14
N LYS A 179 -2.08 -14.29 -18.13
CA LYS A 179 -2.24 -13.80 -19.51
C LYS A 179 -3.56 -14.20 -20.12
N ASP A 180 -3.97 -15.44 -19.89
CA ASP A 180 -5.24 -16.01 -20.37
C ASP A 180 -5.90 -16.83 -19.26
N TYR A 181 -7.09 -16.43 -18.82
CA TYR A 181 -7.91 -17.20 -17.86
C TYR A 181 -8.23 -18.63 -18.29
N ARG A 182 -8.25 -18.89 -19.61
CA ARG A 182 -8.54 -20.22 -20.16
C ARG A 182 -7.32 -21.11 -20.13
N ASN A 183 -6.13 -20.51 -20.01
CA ASN A 183 -4.87 -21.21 -20.01
C ASN A 183 -3.88 -20.56 -19.03
N PRO A 184 -4.04 -20.76 -17.71
CA PRO A 184 -3.13 -20.22 -16.69
C PRO A 184 -1.67 -20.66 -16.88
N GLN A 185 -1.43 -21.76 -17.63
CA GLN A 185 -0.09 -22.27 -17.95
C GLN A 185 0.71 -21.31 -18.87
N GLU A 186 0.07 -20.34 -19.51
CA GLU A 186 0.76 -19.30 -20.27
C GLU A 186 1.51 -18.30 -19.39
N GLY A 187 1.31 -18.41 -18.08
CA GLY A 187 2.00 -17.62 -17.07
C GLY A 187 1.34 -16.27 -16.79
N GLU A 188 2.00 -15.46 -15.98
CA GLU A 188 1.51 -14.17 -15.50
C GLU A 188 1.27 -13.15 -16.62
N ILE A 189 0.47 -12.14 -16.32
CA ILE A 189 0.22 -10.98 -17.18
C ILE A 189 1.53 -10.31 -17.58
N THR A 190 1.54 -9.77 -18.80
CA THR A 190 2.67 -8.98 -19.32
C THR A 190 2.68 -7.58 -18.71
N ASP A 191 3.83 -6.87 -18.81
CA ASP A 191 3.96 -5.47 -18.40
C ASP A 191 2.90 -4.58 -19.06
N ALA A 192 2.60 -4.83 -20.33
CA ALA A 192 1.56 -4.10 -21.07
C ALA A 192 0.15 -4.38 -20.52
N GLN A 193 -0.14 -5.62 -20.12
CA GLN A 193 -1.42 -5.97 -19.50
C GLN A 193 -1.53 -5.37 -18.10
N LEU A 194 -0.46 -5.43 -17.30
CA LEU A 194 -0.41 -4.76 -16.00
C LEU A 194 -0.59 -3.25 -16.16
N MET A 195 0.10 -2.61 -17.13
CA MET A 195 -0.07 -1.18 -17.39
C MET A 195 -1.50 -0.79 -17.75
N ASN A 196 -2.25 -1.67 -18.45
CA ASN A 196 -3.67 -1.42 -18.73
C ASN A 196 -4.53 -1.47 -17.45
N ILE A 197 -4.20 -2.38 -16.53
CA ILE A 197 -4.86 -2.43 -15.21
C ILE A 197 -4.55 -1.15 -14.42
N ILE A 198 -3.28 -0.75 -14.33
CA ILE A 198 -2.84 0.45 -13.62
C ILE A 198 -3.56 1.69 -14.16
N LYS A 199 -3.54 1.92 -15.47
CA LYS A 199 -4.24 3.05 -16.10
C LYS A 199 -5.74 3.02 -15.83
N GLY A 200 -6.36 1.86 -16.00
CA GLY A 200 -7.79 1.70 -15.73
C GLY A 200 -8.15 1.94 -14.27
N ALA A 201 -7.28 1.61 -13.33
CA ALA A 201 -7.42 1.90 -11.91
C ALA A 201 -7.27 3.39 -11.62
N GLN A 202 -6.23 4.04 -12.18
CA GLN A 202 -6.01 5.49 -12.03
C GLN A 202 -7.15 6.32 -12.63
N GLU A 203 -7.67 5.95 -13.81
CA GLU A 203 -8.82 6.63 -14.44
C GLU A 203 -10.11 6.55 -13.64
N ARG A 204 -10.25 5.55 -12.77
CA ARG A 204 -11.42 5.33 -11.90
C ARG A 204 -11.20 5.81 -10.49
N SER A 205 -9.97 6.14 -10.14
CA SER A 205 -9.61 6.53 -8.77
C SER A 205 -10.43 7.72 -8.29
N GLU A 206 -10.93 7.64 -7.06
CA GLU A 206 -11.67 8.73 -6.42
C GLU A 206 -10.79 9.98 -6.26
N TYR A 207 -9.45 9.79 -6.17
CA TYR A 207 -8.46 10.87 -6.01
C TYR A 207 -7.23 10.59 -6.86
N ASP A 208 -6.47 11.65 -7.17
CA ASP A 208 -5.11 11.54 -7.69
C ASP A 208 -4.13 11.39 -6.50
N TYR A 209 -3.46 10.26 -6.45
CA TYR A 209 -2.48 9.95 -5.40
C TYR A 209 -1.06 10.45 -5.74
N GLU A 210 -0.86 10.99 -6.97
CA GLU A 210 0.46 11.47 -7.44
C GLU A 210 1.58 10.42 -7.33
N VAL A 211 1.23 9.13 -7.34
CA VAL A 211 2.15 8.01 -7.27
C VAL A 211 2.44 7.50 -8.69
N GLU A 212 3.72 7.48 -9.06
CA GLU A 212 4.17 6.93 -10.34
C GLU A 212 4.23 5.41 -10.26
N VAL A 213 3.50 4.74 -11.15
CA VAL A 213 3.44 3.27 -11.26
C VAL A 213 3.61 2.86 -12.71
N SER A 214 4.40 1.82 -12.95
CA SER A 214 4.71 1.30 -14.28
C SER A 214 4.32 -0.17 -14.44
N GLY A 215 4.34 -0.67 -15.67
CA GLY A 215 4.10 -2.10 -15.95
C GLY A 215 5.25 -3.02 -15.50
N GLU A 216 6.39 -2.49 -15.08
CA GLU A 216 7.52 -3.24 -14.54
C GLU A 216 7.42 -3.44 -13.02
N ASP A 217 6.53 -2.67 -12.36
CA ASP A 217 6.28 -2.78 -10.93
C ASP A 217 5.43 -4.01 -10.59
N LYS A 218 5.28 -4.27 -9.33
CA LYS A 218 4.28 -5.21 -8.78
C LYS A 218 3.21 -4.39 -8.06
N ILE A 219 1.95 -4.81 -8.19
CA ILE A 219 0.84 -4.18 -7.48
C ILE A 219 0.19 -5.14 -6.49
N LEU A 220 -0.32 -4.59 -5.40
CA LEU A 220 -1.16 -5.27 -4.43
C LEU A 220 -2.60 -4.77 -4.57
N THR A 221 -3.50 -5.64 -4.96
CA THR A 221 -4.92 -5.34 -5.15
C THR A 221 -5.72 -5.86 -3.95
N LEU A 222 -6.36 -4.97 -3.20
CA LEU A 222 -7.32 -5.33 -2.15
C LEU A 222 -8.73 -5.21 -2.72
N SER A 223 -9.45 -6.33 -2.79
CA SER A 223 -10.76 -6.40 -3.45
C SER A 223 -11.88 -6.78 -2.49
N THR A 224 -12.97 -6.03 -2.53
CA THR A 224 -14.19 -6.30 -1.77
C THR A 224 -15.45 -5.95 -2.55
N CYS A 225 -16.60 -6.43 -2.07
CA CYS A 225 -17.90 -6.01 -2.60
C CYS A 225 -18.30 -4.63 -2.06
N SER A 226 -19.03 -3.86 -2.85
CA SER A 226 -19.70 -2.64 -2.43
C SER A 226 -21.16 -2.66 -2.88
N TYR A 227 -22.02 -1.98 -2.14
CA TYR A 227 -23.45 -1.78 -2.45
C TYR A 227 -23.71 -0.43 -3.10
N LYS A 228 -22.65 0.30 -3.51
CA LYS A 228 -22.75 1.64 -4.11
C LYS A 228 -23.42 1.64 -5.49
N TYR A 229 -23.45 0.49 -6.21
CA TYR A 229 -24.01 0.33 -7.55
C TYR A 229 -25.08 -0.76 -7.59
#